data_92eaca0ab511edee047bac277cc13493
#
_entry.id   92eaca0ab511edee047bac277cc13493
#
_cell.length_a   1.000
_cell.length_b   1.000
_cell.length_c   1.000
_cell.angle_alpha   90.00
_cell.angle_beta   90.00
_cell.angle_gamma   90.00
#
_symmetry.space_group_name_H-M   'P 1'
#
loop_
_entity.id
_entity.type
_entity.pdbx_description
1 polymer ?
#
loop_
_entity_poly.entity_id
_entity_poly.type
_entity_poly.pdbx_seq_one_letter_code
_entity_poly.pdbx_strand_id
1 'polypeptide(L)' 'MNETVKIWLEGLINKEIDDVLDDIESRKTWCLEISDKEALQILLDRLCLDNEYLTALKKLKNCVEREDI' A
#
# COMPACT_ATOMS: atom_id res chain seq x y z
N MET A 1 -7.18 -23.91 -0.57
CA MET A 1 -7.89 -22.84 0.18
C MET A 1 -9.37 -22.87 -0.17
N ASN A 2 -10.23 -22.64 0.81
CA ASN A 2 -11.67 -22.54 0.57
C ASN A 2 -11.99 -21.32 -0.28
N GLU A 3 -12.87 -21.45 -1.26
CA GLU A 3 -13.23 -20.36 -2.19
C GLU A 3 -13.79 -19.13 -1.46
N THR A 4 -14.62 -19.33 -0.44
CA THR A 4 -15.18 -18.23 0.35
C THR A 4 -14.06 -17.46 1.09
N VAL A 5 -13.11 -18.18 1.67
CA VAL A 5 -11.96 -17.58 2.37
C VAL A 5 -11.09 -16.82 1.38
N LYS A 6 -10.86 -17.39 0.20
CA LYS A 6 -10.08 -16.74 -0.86
C LYS A 6 -10.69 -15.40 -1.27
N ILE A 7 -11.99 -15.38 -1.56
CA ILE A 7 -12.71 -14.15 -1.93
C ILE A 7 -12.62 -13.12 -0.81
N TRP A 8 -12.79 -13.54 0.43
CA TRP A 8 -12.70 -12.66 1.60
C TRP A 8 -11.30 -12.04 1.73
N LEU A 9 -10.25 -12.86 1.61
CA LEU A 9 -8.86 -12.39 1.67
C LEU A 9 -8.54 -11.43 0.55
N GLU A 10 -8.95 -11.74 -0.68
CA GLU A 10 -8.76 -10.86 -1.84
C GLU A 10 -9.44 -9.50 -1.61
N GLY A 11 -10.64 -9.51 -1.05
CA GLY A 11 -11.37 -8.28 -0.73
C GLY A 11 -10.63 -7.42 0.30
N LEU A 12 -10.11 -8.03 1.37
CA LEU A 12 -9.33 -7.33 2.40
C LEU A 12 -8.04 -6.75 1.81
N ILE A 13 -7.32 -7.53 1.00
CA ILE A 13 -6.07 -7.09 0.40
C ILE A 13 -6.33 -5.95 -0.58
N ASN A 14 -7.35 -6.03 -1.41
CA ASN A 14 -7.72 -4.98 -2.35
C ASN A 14 -8.08 -3.68 -1.63
N LYS A 15 -8.83 -3.77 -0.54
CA LYS A 15 -9.18 -2.60 0.26
C LYS A 15 -7.92 -1.94 0.83
N GLU A 16 -7.01 -2.74 1.38
CA GLU A 16 -5.76 -2.22 1.93
C GLU A 16 -4.90 -1.57 0.85
N ILE A 17 -4.83 -2.17 -0.33
CA ILE A 17 -4.10 -1.58 -1.48
C ILE A 17 -4.70 -0.21 -1.82
N ASP A 18 -6.01 -0.09 -1.92
CA ASP A 18 -6.69 1.17 -2.21
C ASP A 18 -6.40 2.23 -1.13
N ASP A 19 -6.44 1.84 0.15
CA ASP A 19 -6.13 2.74 1.26
C ASP A 19 -4.69 3.23 1.20
N VAL A 20 -3.74 2.36 0.90
CA VAL A 20 -2.33 2.73 0.76
C VAL A 20 -2.11 3.66 -0.44
N LEU A 21 -2.77 3.40 -1.56
CA LEU A 21 -2.70 4.27 -2.75
C LEU A 21 -3.23 5.67 -2.44
N ASP A 22 -4.32 5.79 -1.70
CA ASP A 22 -4.88 7.07 -1.27
C ASP A 22 -3.89 7.82 -0.36
N ASP A 23 -3.26 7.11 0.57
CA ASP A 23 -2.26 7.70 1.47
C ASP A 23 -1.04 8.20 0.69
N ILE A 24 -0.56 7.42 -0.27
CA ILE A 24 0.56 7.81 -1.13
C ILE A 24 0.21 9.08 -1.90
N GLU A 25 -0.96 9.15 -2.49
CA GLU A 25 -1.45 10.30 -3.25
C GLU A 25 -1.50 11.55 -2.36
N SER A 26 -2.06 11.44 -1.16
CA SER A 26 -2.16 12.53 -0.19
C SER A 26 -0.78 13.02 0.24
N ARG A 27 0.15 12.11 0.49
CA ARG A 27 1.52 12.47 0.89
C ARG A 27 2.30 13.12 -0.25
N LYS A 28 2.11 12.69 -1.48
CA LYS A 28 2.72 13.33 -2.65
C LYS A 28 2.25 14.78 -2.79
N THR A 29 0.96 15.01 -2.65
CA THR A 29 0.40 16.37 -2.68
C THR A 29 0.99 17.22 -1.57
N TRP A 30 1.08 16.66 -0.37
CA TRP A 30 1.64 17.35 0.79
C TRP A 30 3.12 17.71 0.59
N CYS A 31 3.90 16.82 -0.03
CA CYS A 31 5.30 17.09 -0.36
C CYS A 31 5.47 18.33 -1.25
N LEU A 32 4.52 18.57 -2.15
CA LEU A 32 4.55 19.74 -3.04
C LEU A 32 4.29 21.04 -2.28
N GLU A 33 3.62 20.99 -1.14
CA GLU A 33 3.23 22.16 -0.35
C GLU A 33 4.20 22.50 0.78
N ILE A 34 5.03 21.53 1.20
CA ILE A 34 5.96 21.71 2.32
C ILE A 34 7.24 22.40 1.84
N SER A 35 7.63 23.46 2.57
CA SER A 35 8.88 24.18 2.34
C SER A 35 10.00 23.80 3.32
N ASP A 36 9.67 23.18 4.46
CA ASP A 36 10.64 22.73 5.46
C ASP A 36 11.34 21.46 4.98
N LYS A 37 12.67 21.51 4.85
CA LYS A 37 13.48 20.40 4.36
C LYS A 37 13.43 19.15 5.25
N GLU A 38 13.42 19.36 6.57
CA GLU A 38 13.37 18.24 7.53
C GLU A 38 12.02 17.52 7.43
N ALA A 39 10.93 18.28 7.40
CA ALA A 39 9.59 17.72 7.25
C ALA A 39 9.44 17.02 5.91
N LEU A 40 9.99 17.59 4.85
CA LEU A 40 9.97 16.97 3.52
C LEU A 40 10.72 15.63 3.52
N GLN A 41 11.88 15.55 4.18
CA GLN A 41 12.65 14.30 4.27
C GLN A 41 11.86 13.22 5.00
N ILE A 42 11.17 13.58 6.08
CA ILE A 42 10.32 12.63 6.82
C ILE A 42 9.21 12.08 5.92
N LEU A 43 8.57 12.94 5.13
CA LEU A 43 7.53 12.52 4.20
C LEU A 43 8.07 11.61 3.08
N LEU A 44 9.25 11.93 2.55
CA LEU A 44 9.89 11.11 1.51
C LEU A 44 10.24 9.72 2.06
N ASP A 45 10.75 9.64 3.28
CA ASP A 45 11.04 8.37 3.94
C ASP A 45 9.74 7.56 4.13
N ARG A 46 8.66 8.22 4.52
CA ARG A 46 7.36 7.57 4.67
C ARG A 46 6.82 7.07 3.33
N LEU A 47 7.00 7.84 2.25
CA LEU A 47 6.60 7.42 0.91
C LEU A 47 7.36 6.16 0.47
N CYS A 48 8.64 6.05 0.80
CA CYS A 48 9.43 4.85 0.52
C CYS A 48 8.83 3.63 1.24
N LEU A 49 8.47 3.78 2.52
CA LEU A 49 7.83 2.72 3.29
C LEU A 49 6.47 2.33 2.71
N ASP A 50 5.67 3.31 2.30
CA ASP A 50 4.37 3.07 1.68
C ASP A 50 4.52 2.25 0.38
N ASN A 51 5.51 2.58 -0.44
CA ASN A 51 5.78 1.86 -1.69
C ASN A 51 6.24 0.42 -1.43
N GLU A 52 7.07 0.21 -0.41
CA GLU A 52 7.50 -1.14 0.00
C GLU A 52 6.30 -1.97 0.48
N TYR A 53 5.45 -1.38 1.29
CA TYR A 53 4.25 -2.02 1.79
C TYR A 53 3.29 -2.37 0.64
N LEU A 54 3.09 -1.44 -0.29
CA LEU A 54 2.25 -1.67 -1.47
C LEU A 54 2.78 -2.85 -2.30
N THR A 55 4.10 -2.92 -2.51
CA THR A 55 4.74 -4.01 -3.22
C THR A 55 4.49 -5.35 -2.51
N ALA A 56 4.61 -5.38 -1.19
CA ALA A 56 4.35 -6.57 -0.39
C ALA A 56 2.87 -7.01 -0.50
N LEU A 57 1.94 -6.06 -0.45
CA LEU A 57 0.51 -6.36 -0.61
C LEU A 57 0.20 -6.96 -1.98
N LYS A 58 0.81 -6.43 -3.04
CA LYS A 58 0.63 -6.96 -4.40
C LYS A 58 1.16 -8.39 -4.53
N LYS A 59 2.31 -8.67 -3.90
CA LYS A 59 2.86 -10.03 -3.85
C LYS A 59 1.94 -10.98 -3.09
N LEU A 60 1.42 -10.54 -1.95
CA LEU A 60 0.47 -11.32 -1.17
C LEU A 60 -0.80 -11.62 -1.97
N LYS A 61 -1.33 -10.62 -2.68
CA LYS A 61 -2.49 -10.81 -3.55
C LYS A 61 -2.23 -11.89 -4.59
N ASN A 62 -1.07 -11.85 -5.24
CA ASN A 62 -0.70 -12.86 -6.22
C ASN A 62 -0.61 -14.25 -5.59
N CYS A 63 -0.07 -14.37 -4.38
CA CYS A 63 -0.01 -15.65 -3.66
C CYS A 63 -1.41 -16.19 -3.36
N VAL A 64 -2.33 -15.34 -2.94
CA VAL A 64 -3.72 -15.75 -2.68
C VAL A 64 -4.40 -16.20 -3.98
N GLU A 65 -4.23 -15.46 -5.08
CA GLU A 65 -4.81 -15.79 -6.37
C GLU A 65 -4.31 -17.14 -6.89
N ARG A 66 -3.03 -17.46 -6.65
CA ARG A 66 -2.40 -18.73 -7.05
C ARG A 66 -2.55 -19.82 -5.99
N GLU A 67 -3.11 -19.49 -4.84
CA GLU A 67 -3.25 -20.41 -3.71
C GLU A 67 -1.91 -21.00 -3.22
N ASP A 68 -0.86 -20.19 -3.25
CA ASP A 68 0.51 -20.57 -2.85
C ASP A 68 0.78 -20.39 -1.35
N ILE A 69 -0.26 -20.26 -0.57
CA ILE A 69 -0.13 -20.09 0.89
C ILE A 69 -0.37 -21.39 1.62
#